data_276720b5ebf578abea25e34ec7e8cf43
#
_entry.id   276720b5ebf578abea25e34ec7e8cf43
#
_cell.length_a   1.000
_cell.length_b   1.000
_cell.length_c   1.000
_cell.angle_alpha   90.00
_cell.angle_beta   90.00
_cell.angle_gamma   90.00
#
_symmetry.space_group_name_H-M   'P 1'
#
loop_
_entity.id
_entity.type
_entity.pdbx_description
1 polymer ?
#
loop_
_entity_poly.entity_id
_entity_poly.type
_entity_poly.pdbx_seq_one_letter_code
_entity_poly.pdbx_strand_id
1 'polypeptide(L)'
;MKKIHLILLSIVMVVCTLSVAFGYNKAKDGTYYADFNGDGKHDIFLYDKTKGTGVIWGWSGKSWKTLWKNNTFRKTWKVHLGDFDGNGKTDMFLYDKKSGTGVVLAIDEKSKTGAKNLWKNDTFRKTWDIYVGNFTQNKKSELFLYDKKAGNGVIFGWDGKSKFKTVWKSDTFKKTWNIYPGDFNGNGKSDLFLYDKKAGTGVIWGWSGKAWQTLWKNTTFRKTWQVHIGDFNGDKKSDMFLYDKGEGKGILYSIDPKAKKGIKLWENNTFRKTWSIFPGDFTGSGKTALFLYDKKAGAGTVFGWDGKGKFKTLWKNDTFRKTWNIYPADVNGDTKIDLFLYDKSKGNGTLFGWDGKSNFKTLWKTDTFRKTWNVFTMVK
;
A
#
# COMPACT_ATOMS: atom_id res chain seq x y z
N MET A 1 -61.95 -37.88 12.28
CA MET A 1 -61.19 -36.61 12.48
C MET A 1 -59.70 -36.91 12.54
N LYS A 2 -59.01 -36.76 11.43
CA LYS A 2 -57.55 -36.99 11.33
C LYS A 2 -56.83 -35.68 11.64
N LYS A 3 -55.95 -35.63 12.70
CA LYS A 3 -55.11 -34.53 13.03
C LYS A 3 -53.93 -34.51 12.06
N ILE A 4 -53.80 -33.46 11.28
CA ILE A 4 -52.65 -33.20 10.43
C ILE A 4 -51.63 -32.51 11.31
N HIS A 5 -50.46 -33.16 11.54
CA HIS A 5 -49.30 -32.53 12.15
C HIS A 5 -48.54 -31.76 11.09
N LEU A 6 -48.53 -30.45 11.23
CA LEU A 6 -47.70 -29.56 10.44
C LEU A 6 -46.28 -29.59 11.02
N ILE A 7 -45.36 -30.26 10.32
CA ILE A 7 -43.94 -30.19 10.64
C ILE A 7 -43.41 -28.93 9.98
N LEU A 8 -43.13 -27.91 10.79
CA LEU A 8 -42.38 -26.75 10.35
C LEU A 8 -40.90 -27.18 10.17
N LEU A 9 -40.50 -27.37 8.94
CA LEU A 9 -39.07 -27.49 8.57
C LEU A 9 -38.48 -26.09 8.59
N SER A 10 -37.81 -25.69 9.67
CA SER A 10 -36.95 -24.51 9.71
C SER A 10 -35.72 -24.77 8.86
N ILE A 11 -35.79 -24.28 7.62
CA ILE A 11 -34.58 -24.18 6.76
C ILE A 11 -33.70 -23.09 7.37
N VAL A 12 -32.72 -23.53 8.15
CA VAL A 12 -31.58 -22.68 8.51
C VAL A 12 -30.80 -22.47 7.22
N MET A 13 -31.07 -21.35 6.56
CA MET A 13 -30.24 -20.86 5.48
C MET A 13 -28.90 -20.49 6.12
N VAL A 14 -27.94 -21.42 6.13
CA VAL A 14 -26.54 -21.11 6.32
C VAL A 14 -26.16 -20.28 5.11
N VAL A 15 -26.24 -18.96 5.26
CA VAL A 15 -25.58 -18.03 4.34
C VAL A 15 -24.09 -18.26 4.56
N CYS A 16 -23.57 -19.26 3.85
CA CYS A 16 -22.15 -19.37 3.61
C CYS A 16 -21.82 -18.12 2.80
N THR A 17 -21.47 -17.03 3.50
CA THR A 17 -20.73 -15.94 2.88
C THR A 17 -19.41 -16.57 2.44
N LEU A 18 -19.41 -17.13 1.22
CA LEU A 18 -18.17 -17.23 0.47
C LEU A 18 -17.63 -15.81 0.43
N SER A 19 -16.76 -15.49 1.38
CA SER A 19 -15.74 -14.49 1.18
C SER A 19 -14.92 -15.00 0.00
N VAL A 20 -15.38 -14.69 -1.22
CA VAL A 20 -14.52 -14.76 -2.40
C VAL A 20 -13.39 -13.84 -2.02
N ALA A 21 -12.27 -14.41 -1.59
CA ALA A 21 -11.03 -13.73 -1.43
C ALA A 21 -10.65 -13.24 -2.84
N PHE A 22 -11.13 -12.04 -3.17
CA PHE A 22 -10.58 -11.33 -4.31
C PHE A 22 -9.14 -11.07 -3.93
N GLY A 23 -8.19 -11.63 -4.66
CA GLY A 23 -6.75 -11.45 -4.49
C GLY A 23 -6.27 -10.01 -4.69
N TYR A 24 -7.20 -9.09 -4.64
CA TYR A 24 -7.06 -7.65 -4.60
C TYR A 24 -7.24 -7.20 -3.15
N ASN A 25 -6.23 -7.47 -2.34
CA ASN A 25 -6.14 -6.91 -1.01
C ASN A 25 -5.73 -5.44 -1.09
N LYS A 26 -6.67 -4.59 -1.55
CA LYS A 26 -6.65 -3.20 -1.15
C LYS A 26 -6.83 -3.21 0.36
N ALA A 27 -5.80 -2.93 1.12
CA ALA A 27 -6.00 -2.49 2.47
C ALA A 27 -7.01 -1.34 2.39
N LYS A 28 -8.01 -1.33 3.26
CA LYS A 28 -9.13 -0.37 3.23
C LYS A 28 -8.69 1.10 3.24
N ASP A 29 -7.41 1.33 3.45
CA ASP A 29 -6.69 2.60 3.52
C ASP A 29 -6.00 3.04 2.21
N GLY A 30 -6.18 2.31 1.10
CA GLY A 30 -5.55 2.62 -0.18
C GLY A 30 -4.16 2.00 -0.38
N THR A 31 -3.63 1.22 0.57
CA THR A 31 -2.40 0.45 0.43
C THR A 31 -2.66 -0.80 -0.43
N TYR A 32 -1.78 -1.05 -1.38
CA TYR A 32 -1.86 -2.23 -2.25
C TYR A 32 -0.76 -3.21 -1.83
N TYR A 33 -1.15 -4.45 -1.61
CA TYR A 33 -0.23 -5.54 -1.28
C TYR A 33 -0.06 -6.44 -2.50
N ALA A 34 1.14 -6.96 -2.70
CA ALA A 34 1.45 -7.78 -3.85
C ALA A 34 0.97 -9.23 -3.64
N ASP A 35 -0.06 -9.63 -4.34
CA ASP A 35 -0.52 -11.03 -4.46
C ASP A 35 -0.57 -11.37 -5.95
N PHE A 36 0.56 -11.86 -6.48
CA PHE A 36 0.71 -12.10 -7.93
C PHE A 36 0.08 -13.40 -8.40
N ASN A 37 -0.11 -14.37 -7.50
CA ASN A 37 -0.67 -15.67 -7.83
C ASN A 37 -2.16 -15.79 -7.45
N GLY A 38 -2.70 -14.88 -6.63
CA GLY A 38 -4.09 -14.86 -6.18
C GLY A 38 -4.39 -15.87 -5.09
N ASP A 39 -3.40 -16.24 -4.25
CA ASP A 39 -3.59 -17.18 -3.14
C ASP A 39 -3.98 -16.51 -1.81
N GLY A 40 -4.18 -15.20 -1.83
CA GLY A 40 -4.54 -14.38 -0.68
C GLY A 40 -3.36 -14.02 0.24
N LYS A 41 -2.14 -14.38 -0.14
CA LYS A 41 -0.91 -14.04 0.58
C LYS A 41 -0.13 -12.98 -0.14
N HIS A 42 0.63 -12.20 0.61
CA HIS A 42 1.48 -11.21 -0.02
C HIS A 42 2.78 -11.84 -0.52
N ASP A 43 3.04 -11.66 -1.80
CA ASP A 43 4.26 -12.05 -2.47
C ASP A 43 5.32 -10.94 -2.39
N ILE A 44 6.55 -11.28 -2.74
CA ILE A 44 7.67 -10.34 -2.76
C ILE A 44 8.20 -10.21 -4.19
N PHE A 45 8.22 -9.00 -4.73
CA PHE A 45 8.93 -8.72 -5.97
C PHE A 45 10.35 -8.21 -5.66
N LEU A 46 11.33 -8.92 -6.20
CA LEU A 46 12.76 -8.63 -6.08
C LEU A 46 13.29 -8.11 -7.40
N TYR A 47 13.87 -6.93 -7.40
CA TYR A 47 14.38 -6.28 -8.59
C TYR A 47 15.85 -5.87 -8.45
N ASP A 48 16.70 -6.51 -9.22
CA ASP A 48 18.12 -6.16 -9.33
C ASP A 48 18.36 -5.22 -10.52
N LYS A 49 18.41 -3.93 -10.24
CA LYS A 49 18.66 -2.90 -11.27
C LYS A 49 20.06 -2.95 -11.87
N THR A 50 21.04 -3.52 -11.18
CA THR A 50 22.41 -3.63 -11.67
C THR A 50 22.53 -4.73 -12.72
N LYS A 51 21.89 -5.87 -12.46
CA LYS A 51 21.89 -7.03 -13.36
C LYS A 51 20.73 -7.02 -14.37
N GLY A 52 19.67 -6.28 -14.11
CA GLY A 52 18.45 -6.33 -14.92
C GLY A 52 17.68 -7.62 -14.71
N THR A 53 17.51 -8.03 -13.44
CA THR A 53 16.79 -9.25 -13.08
C THR A 53 15.58 -8.89 -12.24
N GLY A 54 14.39 -9.40 -12.60
CA GLY A 54 13.17 -9.36 -11.81
C GLY A 54 12.79 -10.77 -11.37
N VAL A 55 12.39 -10.94 -10.10
CA VAL A 55 11.92 -12.22 -9.55
C VAL A 55 10.75 -11.98 -8.63
N ILE A 56 9.69 -12.77 -8.77
CA ILE A 56 8.57 -12.81 -7.82
C ILE A 56 8.68 -14.09 -7.00
N TRP A 57 8.62 -13.93 -5.68
CA TRP A 57 8.59 -15.00 -4.72
C TRP A 57 7.27 -15.04 -3.99
N GLY A 58 6.61 -16.19 -4.00
CA GLY A 58 5.45 -16.52 -3.18
C GLY A 58 5.84 -17.44 -2.02
N TRP A 59 5.18 -17.27 -0.88
CA TRP A 59 5.44 -18.05 0.32
C TRP A 59 4.59 -19.32 0.37
N SER A 60 5.24 -20.48 0.50
CA SER A 60 4.56 -21.79 0.57
C SER A 60 4.14 -22.24 1.96
N GLY A 61 4.39 -21.42 3.00
CA GLY A 61 4.25 -21.80 4.40
C GLY A 61 5.55 -22.32 5.03
N LYS A 62 6.51 -22.77 4.22
CA LYS A 62 7.81 -23.29 4.69
C LYS A 62 9.01 -22.69 3.95
N SER A 63 8.84 -22.36 2.68
CA SER A 63 9.90 -21.85 1.82
C SER A 63 9.37 -20.93 0.75
N TRP A 64 10.26 -20.14 0.16
CA TRP A 64 9.94 -19.32 -1.00
C TRP A 64 9.87 -20.16 -2.28
N LYS A 65 8.83 -19.95 -3.07
CA LYS A 65 8.70 -20.45 -4.44
C LYS A 65 8.89 -19.31 -5.41
N THR A 66 9.65 -19.55 -6.49
CA THR A 66 9.73 -18.59 -7.59
C THR A 66 8.45 -18.71 -8.44
N LEU A 67 7.63 -17.66 -8.41
CA LEU A 67 6.42 -17.56 -9.23
C LEU A 67 6.75 -17.06 -10.64
N TRP A 68 7.71 -16.14 -10.72
CA TRP A 68 8.16 -15.58 -11.99
C TRP A 68 9.61 -15.12 -11.91
N LYS A 69 10.34 -15.20 -13.03
CA LYS A 69 11.71 -14.71 -13.14
C LYS A 69 11.98 -14.20 -14.54
N ASN A 70 12.66 -13.05 -14.63
CA ASN A 70 13.14 -12.49 -15.88
C ASN A 70 14.58 -11.98 -15.68
N ASN A 71 15.52 -12.48 -16.48
CA ASN A 71 16.94 -12.11 -16.41
C ASN A 71 17.32 -10.96 -17.35
N THR A 72 16.38 -10.50 -18.19
CA THR A 72 16.54 -9.39 -19.14
C THR A 72 15.63 -8.22 -18.77
N PHE A 73 15.26 -8.13 -17.51
CA PHE A 73 14.37 -7.07 -17.02
C PHE A 73 15.08 -5.71 -17.09
N ARG A 74 14.48 -4.73 -17.74
CA ARG A 74 15.12 -3.44 -18.02
C ARG A 74 15.57 -2.74 -16.73
N LYS A 75 16.82 -2.29 -16.66
CA LYS A 75 17.46 -1.70 -15.45
C LYS A 75 16.87 -0.36 -15.00
N THR A 76 16.11 0.30 -15.87
CA THR A 76 15.58 1.65 -15.67
C THR A 76 14.12 1.70 -15.20
N TRP A 77 13.46 0.56 -15.09
CA TRP A 77 12.07 0.51 -14.66
C TRP A 77 11.85 1.12 -13.29
N LYS A 78 10.83 1.97 -13.18
CA LYS A 78 10.08 2.22 -11.96
C LYS A 78 8.90 1.29 -11.96
N VAL A 79 8.68 0.61 -10.84
CA VAL A 79 7.64 -0.42 -10.70
C VAL A 79 6.54 0.13 -9.82
N HIS A 80 5.31 0.02 -10.29
CA HIS A 80 4.09 0.33 -9.57
C HIS A 80 3.19 -0.91 -9.63
N LEU A 81 2.68 -1.33 -8.48
CA LEU A 81 1.89 -2.55 -8.35
C LEU A 81 0.40 -2.22 -8.28
N GLY A 82 -0.43 -3.07 -8.85
CA GLY A 82 -1.88 -2.95 -8.80
C GLY A 82 -2.54 -4.04 -9.64
N ASP A 83 -3.82 -4.28 -9.45
CA ASP A 83 -4.62 -5.18 -10.29
C ASP A 83 -5.17 -4.38 -11.48
N PHE A 84 -4.46 -4.38 -12.60
CA PHE A 84 -4.82 -3.57 -13.75
C PHE A 84 -5.84 -4.25 -14.68
N ASP A 85 -5.95 -5.56 -14.70
CA ASP A 85 -6.94 -6.26 -15.51
C ASP A 85 -8.22 -6.64 -14.75
N GLY A 86 -8.20 -6.50 -13.42
CA GLY A 86 -9.35 -6.76 -12.55
C GLY A 86 -9.59 -8.24 -12.26
N ASN A 87 -8.54 -9.07 -12.41
CA ASN A 87 -8.62 -10.50 -12.17
C ASN A 87 -8.39 -10.90 -10.70
N GLY A 88 -8.15 -9.93 -9.84
CA GLY A 88 -7.87 -10.12 -8.43
C GLY A 88 -6.41 -10.40 -8.10
N LYS A 89 -5.53 -10.45 -9.09
CA LYS A 89 -4.09 -10.64 -8.90
C LYS A 89 -3.34 -9.34 -9.10
N THR A 90 -2.15 -9.28 -8.53
CA THR A 90 -1.28 -8.12 -8.71
C THR A 90 -0.58 -8.15 -10.06
N ASP A 91 -0.67 -7.05 -10.78
CA ASP A 91 0.09 -6.74 -11.98
C ASP A 91 1.17 -5.70 -11.70
N MET A 92 2.02 -5.44 -12.67
CA MET A 92 3.04 -4.39 -12.63
C MET A 92 2.79 -3.33 -13.69
N PHE A 93 2.69 -2.07 -13.30
CA PHE A 93 2.91 -0.96 -14.22
C PHE A 93 4.39 -0.57 -14.18
N LEU A 94 5.08 -0.78 -15.28
CA LEU A 94 6.50 -0.53 -15.47
C LEU A 94 6.69 0.79 -16.22
N TYR A 95 7.41 1.71 -15.62
CA TYR A 95 7.62 3.03 -16.18
C TYR A 95 9.12 3.36 -16.30
N ASP A 96 9.55 3.67 -17.50
CA ASP A 96 10.91 4.14 -17.77
C ASP A 96 10.90 5.64 -18.09
N LYS A 97 11.25 6.46 -17.12
CA LYS A 97 11.36 7.93 -17.30
C LYS A 97 12.39 8.33 -18.36
N LYS A 98 13.42 7.52 -18.57
CA LYS A 98 14.50 7.84 -19.52
C LYS A 98 14.02 7.71 -20.96
N SER A 99 13.37 6.60 -21.29
CA SER A 99 12.86 6.35 -22.65
C SER A 99 11.48 6.95 -22.88
N GLY A 100 10.66 7.12 -21.84
CA GLY A 100 9.24 7.43 -21.97
C GLY A 100 8.41 6.22 -22.33
N THR A 101 8.81 5.04 -21.84
CA THR A 101 8.07 3.79 -22.03
C THR A 101 7.21 3.49 -20.80
N GLY A 102 5.95 3.15 -21.02
CA GLY A 102 5.04 2.58 -20.03
C GLY A 102 4.58 1.19 -20.47
N VAL A 103 4.51 0.23 -19.54
CA VAL A 103 4.05 -1.15 -19.81
C VAL A 103 3.19 -1.61 -18.65
N VAL A 104 2.04 -2.23 -18.92
CA VAL A 104 1.30 -3.04 -17.94
C VAL A 104 1.66 -4.51 -18.20
N LEU A 105 2.27 -5.14 -17.21
CA LEU A 105 2.68 -6.53 -17.24
C LEU A 105 1.89 -7.34 -16.22
N ALA A 106 1.03 -8.23 -16.67
CA ALA A 106 0.36 -9.21 -15.83
C ALA A 106 1.19 -10.48 -15.71
N ILE A 107 1.19 -11.09 -14.53
CA ILE A 107 1.82 -12.38 -14.31
C ILE A 107 0.85 -13.48 -14.76
N ASP A 108 1.30 -14.32 -15.65
CA ASP A 108 0.52 -15.42 -16.25
C ASP A 108 1.38 -16.69 -16.30
N GLU A 109 1.19 -17.54 -15.33
CA GLU A 109 1.93 -18.81 -15.20
C GLU A 109 1.74 -19.75 -16.41
N LYS A 110 0.64 -19.56 -17.15
CA LYS A 110 0.32 -20.37 -18.35
C LYS A 110 1.03 -19.87 -19.61
N SER A 111 1.55 -18.66 -19.59
CA SER A 111 2.31 -18.12 -20.72
C SER A 111 3.74 -18.68 -20.78
N LYS A 112 4.33 -18.80 -21.99
CA LYS A 112 5.71 -19.23 -22.17
C LYS A 112 6.74 -18.39 -21.42
N THR A 113 6.42 -17.12 -21.14
CA THR A 113 7.30 -16.17 -20.45
C THR A 113 6.91 -16.00 -18.98
N GLY A 114 5.84 -16.65 -18.53
CA GLY A 114 5.25 -16.45 -17.19
C GLY A 114 4.62 -15.08 -16.98
N ALA A 115 4.49 -14.27 -18.06
CA ALA A 115 3.91 -12.95 -17.99
C ALA A 115 3.32 -12.52 -19.35
N LYS A 116 2.33 -11.62 -19.31
CA LYS A 116 1.65 -11.07 -20.48
C LYS A 116 1.67 -9.55 -20.47
N ASN A 117 2.07 -8.92 -21.58
CA ASN A 117 1.91 -7.49 -21.76
C ASN A 117 0.43 -7.20 -22.06
N LEU A 118 -0.24 -6.49 -21.13
CA LEU A 118 -1.61 -6.02 -21.33
C LEU A 118 -1.63 -4.71 -22.12
N TRP A 119 -0.62 -3.88 -21.91
CA TRP A 119 -0.50 -2.58 -22.57
C TRP A 119 0.96 -2.14 -22.66
N LYS A 120 1.29 -1.41 -23.73
CA LYS A 120 2.58 -0.77 -23.93
C LYS A 120 2.41 0.56 -24.65
N ASN A 121 3.18 1.54 -24.23
CA ASN A 121 3.29 2.85 -24.88
C ASN A 121 4.75 3.32 -24.81
N ASP A 122 5.35 3.62 -25.95
CA ASP A 122 6.74 4.08 -26.07
C ASP A 122 6.87 5.60 -26.16
N THR A 123 5.73 6.32 -26.16
CA THR A 123 5.67 7.79 -26.20
C THR A 123 5.09 8.36 -24.89
N PHE A 124 5.14 7.59 -23.82
CA PHE A 124 4.64 8.00 -22.52
C PHE A 124 5.50 9.14 -21.97
N ARG A 125 4.88 10.21 -21.49
CA ARG A 125 5.62 11.40 -21.02
C ARG A 125 6.68 11.07 -19.98
N LYS A 126 7.89 11.59 -20.11
CA LYS A 126 9.07 11.28 -19.26
C LYS A 126 9.05 11.93 -17.87
N THR A 127 8.13 12.85 -17.62
CA THR A 127 8.10 13.68 -16.40
C THR A 127 7.08 13.24 -15.35
N TRP A 128 6.27 12.21 -15.64
CA TRP A 128 5.26 11.75 -14.72
C TRP A 128 5.82 11.24 -13.39
N ASP A 129 5.23 11.69 -12.29
CA ASP A 129 5.16 10.96 -11.04
C ASP A 129 3.84 10.18 -11.03
N ILE A 130 3.89 8.89 -10.67
CA ILE A 130 2.79 7.96 -10.86
C ILE A 130 2.31 7.44 -9.51
N TYR A 131 1.01 7.48 -9.31
CA TYR A 131 0.32 6.98 -8.14
C TYR A 131 -0.76 6.00 -8.60
N VAL A 132 -0.81 4.82 -8.00
CA VAL A 132 -1.84 3.82 -8.27
C VAL A 132 -3.02 4.07 -7.34
N GLY A 133 -4.24 3.93 -7.86
CA GLY A 133 -5.46 4.13 -7.10
C GLY A 133 -6.66 3.41 -7.73
N ASN A 134 -7.79 3.47 -7.04
CA ASN A 134 -9.08 3.05 -7.55
C ASN A 134 -9.96 4.27 -7.74
N PHE A 135 -9.94 4.88 -8.91
CA PHE A 135 -10.68 6.12 -9.18
C PHE A 135 -12.05 5.90 -9.81
N THR A 136 -12.29 4.76 -10.45
CA THR A 136 -13.54 4.50 -11.19
C THR A 136 -14.43 3.43 -10.57
N GLN A 137 -13.98 2.73 -9.52
CA GLN A 137 -14.66 1.60 -8.86
C GLN A 137 -14.97 0.40 -9.78
N ASN A 138 -14.23 0.24 -10.86
CA ASN A 138 -14.39 -0.87 -11.78
C ASN A 138 -13.62 -2.14 -11.37
N LYS A 139 -13.19 -2.22 -10.11
CA LYS A 139 -12.35 -3.28 -9.53
C LYS A 139 -10.93 -3.37 -10.13
N LYS A 140 -10.49 -2.35 -10.86
CA LYS A 140 -9.18 -2.27 -11.49
C LYS A 140 -8.37 -1.15 -10.90
N SER A 141 -7.06 -1.33 -10.92
CA SER A 141 -6.13 -0.25 -10.59
C SER A 141 -6.04 0.73 -11.75
N GLU A 142 -6.06 2.00 -11.41
CA GLU A 142 -5.84 3.09 -12.34
C GLU A 142 -4.66 3.94 -11.89
N LEU A 143 -4.26 4.87 -12.74
CA LEU A 143 -3.11 5.72 -12.51
C LEU A 143 -3.54 7.17 -12.31
N PHE A 144 -3.05 7.79 -11.26
CA PHE A 144 -2.97 9.24 -11.18
C PHE A 144 -1.56 9.67 -11.60
N LEU A 145 -1.47 10.42 -12.68
CA LEU A 145 -0.23 10.91 -13.27
C LEU A 145 -0.07 12.38 -12.92
N TYR A 146 1.06 12.72 -12.33
CA TYR A 146 1.36 14.07 -11.90
C TYR A 146 2.68 14.57 -12.50
N ASP A 147 2.63 15.66 -13.24
CA ASP A 147 3.81 16.33 -13.76
C ASP A 147 4.09 17.61 -12.96
N LYS A 148 5.00 17.52 -12.02
CA LYS A 148 5.43 18.66 -11.20
C LYS A 148 6.02 19.80 -12.03
N LYS A 149 6.68 19.48 -13.13
CA LYS A 149 7.34 20.49 -13.97
C LYS A 149 6.33 21.29 -14.76
N ALA A 150 5.37 20.61 -15.39
CA ALA A 150 4.33 21.25 -16.20
C ALA A 150 3.16 21.80 -15.35
N GLY A 151 2.87 21.17 -14.21
CA GLY A 151 1.66 21.44 -13.42
C GLY A 151 0.43 20.74 -13.98
N ASN A 152 0.60 19.52 -14.50
CA ASN A 152 -0.47 18.70 -15.00
C ASN A 152 -0.84 17.59 -14.02
N GLY A 153 -2.13 17.31 -13.90
CA GLY A 153 -2.66 16.14 -13.21
C GLY A 153 -3.62 15.37 -14.12
N VAL A 154 -3.52 14.05 -14.18
CA VAL A 154 -4.37 13.21 -15.05
C VAL A 154 -4.77 11.94 -14.33
N ILE A 155 -6.05 11.56 -14.37
CA ILE A 155 -6.50 10.21 -14.04
C ILE A 155 -6.59 9.41 -15.33
N PHE A 156 -5.83 8.32 -15.40
CA PHE A 156 -5.85 7.34 -16.47
C PHE A 156 -6.59 6.09 -15.98
N GLY A 157 -7.84 5.93 -16.44
CA GLY A 157 -8.65 4.75 -16.20
C GLY A 157 -8.37 3.67 -17.23
N TRP A 158 -8.23 2.45 -16.80
CA TRP A 158 -8.01 1.28 -17.64
C TRP A 158 -9.35 0.71 -18.16
N ASP A 159 -9.47 0.44 -19.47
CA ASP A 159 -10.69 -0.12 -20.06
C ASP A 159 -10.85 -1.64 -19.82
N GLY A 160 -9.81 -2.26 -19.27
CA GLY A 160 -9.79 -3.69 -18.98
C GLY A 160 -9.43 -4.58 -20.13
N LYS A 161 -9.16 -4.01 -21.32
CA LYS A 161 -8.82 -4.77 -22.53
C LYS A 161 -7.45 -4.40 -23.06
N SER A 162 -7.23 -3.15 -23.41
CA SER A 162 -6.01 -2.75 -24.12
C SER A 162 -5.65 -1.27 -24.02
N LYS A 163 -6.47 -0.42 -23.41
CA LYS A 163 -6.26 1.03 -23.45
C LYS A 163 -6.48 1.72 -22.11
N PHE A 164 -5.61 2.68 -21.81
CA PHE A 164 -5.91 3.71 -20.85
C PHE A 164 -6.72 4.83 -21.51
N LYS A 165 -7.75 5.31 -20.79
CA LYS A 165 -8.55 6.47 -21.15
C LYS A 165 -8.36 7.56 -20.11
N THR A 166 -8.29 8.82 -20.55
CA THR A 166 -8.32 9.95 -19.63
C THR A 166 -9.71 10.05 -19.01
N VAL A 167 -9.77 9.84 -17.70
CA VAL A 167 -11.01 10.02 -16.90
C VAL A 167 -11.14 11.46 -16.45
N TRP A 168 -10.01 12.07 -16.09
CA TRP A 168 -9.93 13.47 -15.69
C TRP A 168 -8.56 14.02 -16.00
N LYS A 169 -8.47 15.33 -16.27
CA LYS A 169 -7.21 16.05 -16.42
C LYS A 169 -7.33 17.49 -15.94
N SER A 170 -6.21 18.05 -15.53
CA SER A 170 -6.02 19.46 -15.25
C SER A 170 -4.63 19.90 -15.74
N ASP A 171 -4.56 21.03 -16.40
CA ASP A 171 -3.31 21.65 -16.85
C ASP A 171 -2.85 22.78 -15.90
N THR A 172 -3.65 23.05 -14.85
CA THR A 172 -3.37 24.06 -13.81
C THR A 172 -3.13 23.44 -12.43
N PHE A 173 -2.70 22.19 -12.39
CA PHE A 173 -2.40 21.50 -11.15
C PHE A 173 -1.15 22.11 -10.49
N LYS A 174 -1.20 22.40 -9.20
CA LYS A 174 -0.10 23.09 -8.52
C LYS A 174 1.20 22.27 -8.56
N LYS A 175 2.33 22.91 -8.89
CA LYS A 175 3.63 22.25 -9.13
C LYS A 175 4.36 21.77 -7.87
N THR A 176 3.88 22.13 -6.67
CA THR A 176 4.57 21.88 -5.40
C THR A 176 3.97 20.75 -4.56
N TRP A 177 2.91 20.10 -5.03
CA TRP A 177 2.24 19.06 -4.28
C TRP A 177 3.11 17.81 -4.07
N ASN A 178 3.09 17.29 -2.85
CA ASN A 178 3.35 15.89 -2.56
C ASN A 178 1.99 15.21 -2.43
N ILE A 179 1.81 14.07 -3.08
CA ILE A 179 0.50 13.43 -3.27
C ILE A 179 0.46 12.13 -2.48
N TYR A 180 -0.61 11.93 -1.73
CA TYR A 180 -0.87 10.72 -0.93
C TYR A 180 -2.29 10.26 -1.23
N PRO A 181 -2.46 9.17 -2.00
CA PRO A 181 -3.77 8.59 -2.24
C PRO A 181 -4.36 7.94 -0.99
N GLY A 182 -5.69 7.98 -0.83
CA GLY A 182 -6.43 7.32 0.23
C GLY A 182 -7.93 7.49 -0.01
N ASP A 183 -8.78 6.73 0.65
CA ASP A 183 -10.24 6.91 0.62
C ASP A 183 -10.68 7.68 1.86
N PHE A 184 -10.59 9.00 1.82
CA PHE A 184 -10.86 9.87 2.97
C PHE A 184 -12.36 10.12 3.23
N ASN A 185 -13.21 9.84 2.27
CA ASN A 185 -14.66 10.03 2.39
C ASN A 185 -15.43 8.71 2.52
N GLY A 186 -14.76 7.56 2.38
CA GLY A 186 -15.36 6.23 2.55
C GLY A 186 -16.24 5.80 1.38
N ASN A 187 -16.09 6.41 0.20
CA ASN A 187 -16.91 6.06 -0.97
C ASN A 187 -16.30 4.92 -1.82
N GLY A 188 -15.19 4.31 -1.37
CA GLY A 188 -14.50 3.24 -2.07
C GLY A 188 -13.65 3.69 -3.24
N LYS A 189 -13.53 5.00 -3.50
CA LYS A 189 -12.65 5.58 -4.52
C LYS A 189 -11.43 6.23 -3.90
N SER A 190 -10.35 6.30 -4.66
CA SER A 190 -9.15 7.00 -4.22
C SER A 190 -9.35 8.51 -4.28
N ASP A 191 -9.24 9.13 -3.13
CA ASP A 191 -9.09 10.57 -2.93
C ASP A 191 -7.61 10.93 -2.89
N LEU A 192 -7.28 12.21 -2.82
CA LEU A 192 -5.90 12.69 -2.75
C LEU A 192 -5.69 13.64 -1.57
N PHE A 193 -4.74 13.31 -0.70
CA PHE A 193 -4.15 14.31 0.16
C PHE A 193 -2.99 15.00 -0.57
N LEU A 194 -3.11 16.30 -0.76
CA LEU A 194 -2.17 17.17 -1.46
C LEU A 194 -1.44 18.02 -0.43
N TYR A 195 -0.14 17.80 -0.29
CA TYR A 195 0.67 18.46 0.72
C TYR A 195 1.77 19.31 0.08
N ASP A 196 1.69 20.61 0.27
CA ASP A 196 2.74 21.56 -0.12
C ASP A 196 3.65 21.85 1.07
N LYS A 197 4.78 21.15 1.13
CA LYS A 197 5.79 21.35 2.18
C LYS A 197 6.39 22.76 2.15
N LYS A 198 6.48 23.39 0.99
CA LYS A 198 7.06 24.73 0.86
C LYS A 198 6.12 25.78 1.45
N ALA A 199 4.84 25.71 1.13
CA ALA A 199 3.83 26.63 1.62
C ALA A 199 3.31 26.30 3.03
N GLY A 200 3.45 25.05 3.49
CA GLY A 200 2.81 24.60 4.72
C GLY A 200 1.29 24.45 4.56
N THR A 201 0.85 23.96 3.41
CA THR A 201 -0.57 23.78 3.10
C THR A 201 -0.87 22.31 2.87
N GLY A 202 -1.93 21.80 3.51
CA GLY A 202 -2.51 20.48 3.25
C GLY A 202 -3.95 20.61 2.76
N VAL A 203 -4.30 19.88 1.70
CA VAL A 203 -5.68 19.84 1.17
C VAL A 203 -6.04 18.39 0.86
N ILE A 204 -7.22 17.96 1.29
CA ILE A 204 -7.79 16.68 0.88
C ILE A 204 -8.85 16.95 -0.19
N TRP A 205 -8.65 16.35 -1.34
CA TRP A 205 -9.61 16.34 -2.44
C TRP A 205 -10.28 14.98 -2.52
N GLY A 206 -11.58 14.95 -2.29
CA GLY A 206 -12.43 13.78 -2.47
C GLY A 206 -12.87 13.64 -3.92
N TRP A 207 -12.73 12.44 -4.45
CA TRP A 207 -13.11 12.12 -5.82
C TRP A 207 -14.51 11.50 -5.89
N SER A 208 -15.42 12.14 -6.61
CA SER A 208 -16.78 11.67 -6.82
C SER A 208 -16.90 10.61 -7.94
N GLY A 209 -15.87 10.43 -8.75
CA GLY A 209 -15.89 9.70 -10.03
C GLY A 209 -16.03 10.63 -11.24
N LYS A 210 -16.34 11.91 -11.03
CA LYS A 210 -16.46 12.93 -12.09
C LYS A 210 -15.71 14.22 -11.76
N ALA A 211 -15.71 14.64 -10.49
CA ALA A 211 -15.13 15.90 -10.05
C ALA A 211 -14.49 15.75 -8.67
N TRP A 212 -13.52 16.61 -8.41
CA TRP A 212 -12.90 16.77 -7.11
C TRP A 212 -13.71 17.72 -6.23
N GLN A 213 -13.81 17.39 -4.94
CA GLN A 213 -14.38 18.25 -3.92
C GLN A 213 -13.36 18.42 -2.79
N THR A 214 -13.22 19.61 -2.25
CA THR A 214 -12.39 19.83 -1.07
C THR A 214 -13.11 19.26 0.15
N LEU A 215 -12.52 18.22 0.76
CA LEU A 215 -13.02 17.61 1.99
C LEU A 215 -12.43 18.30 3.23
N TRP A 216 -11.20 18.79 3.11
CA TRP A 216 -10.53 19.52 4.17
C TRP A 216 -9.37 20.33 3.61
N LYS A 217 -9.09 21.47 4.24
CA LYS A 217 -7.93 22.32 3.93
C LYS A 217 -7.36 22.90 5.22
N ASN A 218 -6.03 22.88 5.29
CA ASN A 218 -5.28 23.50 6.37
C ASN A 218 -4.11 24.29 5.78
N THR A 219 -4.01 25.56 6.11
CA THR A 219 -2.98 26.48 5.59
C THR A 219 -1.82 26.72 6.58
N THR A 220 -1.91 26.11 7.76
CA THR A 220 -0.90 26.19 8.81
C THR A 220 -0.23 24.84 9.07
N PHE A 221 -0.18 24.00 8.04
CA PHE A 221 0.48 22.71 8.11
C PHE A 221 1.99 22.87 8.28
N ARG A 222 2.60 22.13 9.19
CA ARG A 222 4.07 22.15 9.31
C ARG A 222 4.71 21.72 7.99
N LYS A 223 5.84 22.34 7.64
CA LYS A 223 6.61 22.04 6.41
C LYS A 223 7.42 20.74 6.50
N THR A 224 7.52 20.15 7.68
CA THR A 224 8.40 19.03 8.04
C THR A 224 7.70 17.68 8.18
N TRP A 225 6.36 17.64 8.07
CA TRP A 225 5.63 16.40 8.23
C TRP A 225 6.05 15.30 7.26
N GLN A 226 6.28 14.11 7.81
CA GLN A 226 6.16 12.84 7.10
C GLN A 226 4.71 12.37 7.25
N VAL A 227 4.12 11.94 6.15
CA VAL A 227 2.71 11.58 6.08
C VAL A 227 2.58 10.08 5.89
N HIS A 228 1.77 9.45 6.73
CA HIS A 228 1.41 8.04 6.65
C HIS A 228 -0.11 7.93 6.63
N ILE A 229 -0.63 7.24 5.62
CA ILE A 229 -2.07 7.07 5.43
C ILE A 229 -2.48 5.68 5.90
N GLY A 230 -3.65 5.58 6.55
CA GLY A 230 -4.22 4.32 6.99
C GLY A 230 -5.56 4.52 7.69
N ASP A 231 -6.35 3.47 7.83
CA ASP A 231 -7.56 3.47 8.64
C ASP A 231 -7.20 3.11 10.10
N PHE A 232 -6.83 4.10 10.88
CA PHE A 232 -6.39 3.88 12.27
C PHE A 232 -7.55 3.66 13.24
N ASN A 233 -8.68 4.31 12.99
CA ASN A 233 -9.83 4.25 13.89
C ASN A 233 -10.80 3.10 13.55
N GLY A 234 -10.71 2.51 12.35
CA GLY A 234 -11.54 1.40 11.88
C GLY A 234 -12.88 1.83 11.31
N ASP A 235 -13.03 3.09 10.91
CA ASP A 235 -14.26 3.61 10.30
C ASP A 235 -14.32 3.39 8.78
N LYS A 236 -13.34 2.67 8.23
CA LYS A 236 -13.16 2.34 6.82
C LYS A 236 -12.85 3.55 5.93
N LYS A 237 -12.40 4.64 6.53
CA LYS A 237 -11.85 5.80 5.83
C LYS A 237 -10.37 5.92 6.11
N SER A 238 -9.68 6.59 5.21
CA SER A 238 -8.28 6.91 5.41
C SER A 238 -8.11 8.04 6.42
N ASP A 239 -7.32 7.77 7.45
CA ASP A 239 -6.80 8.75 8.40
C ASP A 239 -5.38 9.16 8.02
N MET A 240 -4.83 10.15 8.70
CA MET A 240 -3.46 10.61 8.50
C MET A 240 -2.66 10.58 9.80
N PHE A 241 -1.61 9.79 9.84
CA PHE A 241 -0.58 9.90 10.85
C PHE A 241 0.54 10.81 10.34
N LEU A 242 0.75 11.92 11.02
CA LEU A 242 1.74 12.93 10.70
C LEU A 242 2.89 12.84 11.68
N TYR A 243 4.11 12.73 11.18
CA TYR A 243 5.31 12.63 12.00
C TYR A 243 6.32 13.70 11.64
N ASP A 244 6.68 14.52 12.63
CA ASP A 244 7.78 15.48 12.54
C ASP A 244 9.02 14.91 13.21
N LYS A 245 9.93 14.41 12.41
CA LYS A 245 11.16 13.78 12.89
C LYS A 245 12.11 14.79 13.57
N GLY A 246 12.10 16.05 13.15
CA GLY A 246 12.92 17.10 13.73
C GLY A 246 12.50 17.44 15.16
N GLU A 247 11.20 17.60 15.37
CA GLU A 247 10.60 17.96 16.65
C GLU A 247 10.29 16.77 17.56
N GLY A 248 10.23 15.56 17.00
CA GLY A 248 9.75 14.40 17.75
C GLY A 248 8.25 14.50 18.03
N LYS A 249 7.49 14.97 17.07
CA LYS A 249 6.06 15.18 17.19
C LYS A 249 5.28 14.19 16.32
N GLY A 250 4.26 13.54 16.89
CA GLY A 250 3.31 12.69 16.18
C GLY A 250 1.88 13.21 16.35
N ILE A 251 1.09 13.22 15.28
CA ILE A 251 -0.34 13.57 15.32
C ILE A 251 -1.12 12.59 14.46
N LEU A 252 -2.28 12.14 14.96
CA LEU A 252 -3.26 11.38 14.19
C LEU A 252 -4.49 12.24 13.92
N TYR A 253 -4.83 12.39 12.64
CA TYR A 253 -6.05 13.04 12.17
C TYR A 253 -6.96 12.05 11.46
N SER A 254 -8.23 12.06 11.83
CA SER A 254 -9.34 11.56 11.02
C SER A 254 -10.00 12.71 10.26
N ILE A 255 -10.82 12.40 9.25
CA ILE A 255 -11.49 13.40 8.43
C ILE A 255 -13.00 13.27 8.55
N ASP A 256 -13.65 14.38 8.88
CA ASP A 256 -15.10 14.53 8.72
C ASP A 256 -15.38 15.17 7.34
N PRO A 257 -15.76 14.38 6.33
CA PRO A 257 -15.97 14.91 4.99
C PRO A 257 -17.22 15.78 4.89
N LYS A 258 -18.20 15.61 5.78
CA LYS A 258 -19.43 16.41 5.82
C LYS A 258 -19.16 17.79 6.41
N ALA A 259 -18.50 17.84 7.56
CA ALA A 259 -18.10 19.10 8.19
C ALA A 259 -16.88 19.76 7.54
N LYS A 260 -16.24 19.10 6.58
CA LYS A 260 -15.03 19.54 5.84
C LYS A 260 -13.89 19.92 6.80
N LYS A 261 -13.68 19.12 7.84
CA LYS A 261 -12.64 19.36 8.86
C LYS A 261 -11.85 18.11 9.23
N GLY A 262 -10.61 18.33 9.64
CA GLY A 262 -9.79 17.31 10.29
C GLY A 262 -10.10 17.22 11.78
N ILE A 263 -10.30 16.02 12.28
CA ILE A 263 -10.51 15.71 13.70
C ILE A 263 -9.21 15.15 14.25
N LYS A 264 -8.59 15.88 15.18
CA LYS A 264 -7.38 15.40 15.85
C LYS A 264 -7.75 14.30 16.84
N LEU A 265 -7.35 13.07 16.57
CA LEU A 265 -7.59 11.92 17.44
C LEU A 265 -6.51 11.75 18.49
N TRP A 266 -5.26 12.11 18.16
CA TRP A 266 -4.12 11.95 19.06
C TRP A 266 -2.99 12.91 18.71
N GLU A 267 -2.21 13.27 19.75
CA GLU A 267 -0.99 14.06 19.61
C GLU A 267 0.02 13.66 20.68
N ASN A 268 1.29 13.62 20.29
CA ASN A 268 2.41 13.41 21.18
C ASN A 268 3.58 14.29 20.76
N ASN A 269 4.14 15.05 21.69
CA ASN A 269 5.25 15.98 21.46
C ASN A 269 6.60 15.43 21.91
N THR A 270 6.62 14.21 22.45
CA THR A 270 7.82 13.51 22.92
C THR A 270 8.07 12.22 22.12
N PHE A 271 7.51 12.16 20.91
CA PHE A 271 7.71 11.01 20.01
C PHE A 271 9.17 10.94 19.57
N ARG A 272 9.78 9.76 19.63
CA ARG A 272 11.22 9.63 19.37
C ARG A 272 11.58 10.16 17.96
N LYS A 273 12.62 10.98 17.86
CA LYS A 273 13.07 11.66 16.61
C LYS A 273 13.72 10.73 15.57
N THR A 274 14.03 9.50 15.94
CA THR A 274 14.77 8.56 15.08
C THR A 274 13.93 7.48 14.41
N TRP A 275 12.62 7.47 14.64
CA TRP A 275 11.73 6.48 14.07
C TRP A 275 11.69 6.50 12.53
N SER A 276 11.74 5.33 11.94
CA SER A 276 11.18 5.04 10.62
C SER A 276 9.85 4.35 10.84
N ILE A 277 8.79 4.80 10.17
CA ILE A 277 7.41 4.41 10.43
C ILE A 277 6.86 3.60 9.27
N PHE A 278 6.27 2.46 9.59
CA PHE A 278 5.68 1.53 8.63
C PHE A 278 4.23 1.21 9.09
N PRO A 279 3.22 1.79 8.42
CA PRO A 279 1.83 1.47 8.72
C PRO A 279 1.44 0.09 8.19
N GLY A 280 0.49 -0.57 8.85
CA GLY A 280 -0.08 -1.84 8.43
C GLY A 280 -1.01 -2.43 9.49
N ASP A 281 -1.86 -3.36 9.12
CA ASP A 281 -2.71 -4.05 10.09
C ASP A 281 -1.94 -5.18 10.80
N PHE A 282 -1.27 -4.83 11.88
CA PHE A 282 -0.55 -5.80 12.73
C PHE A 282 -1.48 -6.57 13.67
N THR A 283 -2.75 -6.24 13.74
CA THR A 283 -3.69 -6.86 14.68
C THR A 283 -4.68 -7.81 14.00
N GLY A 284 -4.79 -7.77 12.68
CA GLY A 284 -5.82 -8.48 11.92
C GLY A 284 -7.24 -7.93 12.16
N SER A 285 -7.33 -6.75 12.76
CA SER A 285 -8.62 -6.11 13.10
C SER A 285 -9.20 -5.26 11.97
N GLY A 286 -8.51 -5.12 10.86
CA GLY A 286 -8.80 -4.18 9.80
C GLY A 286 -8.41 -2.75 10.12
N LYS A 287 -7.72 -2.50 11.26
CA LYS A 287 -7.21 -1.18 11.65
C LYS A 287 -5.72 -1.08 11.41
N THR A 288 -5.30 0.10 10.98
CA THR A 288 -3.88 0.38 10.81
C THR A 288 -3.20 0.57 12.16
N ALA A 289 -2.13 -0.17 12.38
CA ALA A 289 -1.15 0.03 13.43
C ALA A 289 0.17 0.52 12.83
N LEU A 290 1.16 0.82 13.65
CA LEU A 290 2.46 1.31 13.22
C LEU A 290 3.56 0.36 13.67
N PHE A 291 4.41 -0.09 12.76
CA PHE A 291 5.71 -0.60 13.13
C PHE A 291 6.70 0.57 13.11
N LEU A 292 7.32 0.82 14.25
CA LEU A 292 8.30 1.86 14.49
C LEU A 292 9.69 1.24 14.57
N TYR A 293 10.60 1.66 13.72
CA TYR A 293 11.96 1.15 13.70
C TYR A 293 12.97 2.28 13.91
N ASP A 294 13.75 2.16 14.97
CA ASP A 294 14.90 3.03 15.23
C ASP A 294 16.19 2.35 14.79
N LYS A 295 16.62 2.70 13.58
CA LYS A 295 17.85 2.16 13.00
C LYS A 295 19.09 2.55 13.79
N LYS A 296 19.10 3.71 14.45
CA LYS A 296 20.23 4.20 15.25
C LYS A 296 20.36 3.43 16.56
N ALA A 297 19.26 3.26 17.27
CA ALA A 297 19.23 2.52 18.54
C ALA A 297 19.25 0.99 18.33
N GLY A 298 18.73 0.50 17.22
CA GLY A 298 18.45 -0.91 17.01
C GLY A 298 17.21 -1.35 17.78
N ALA A 299 16.16 -0.54 17.74
CA ALA A 299 14.90 -0.81 18.42
C ALA A 299 13.74 -0.93 17.43
N GLY A 300 12.85 -1.88 17.69
CA GLY A 300 11.59 -2.09 16.98
C GLY A 300 10.40 -2.05 17.92
N THR A 301 9.28 -1.47 17.51
CA THR A 301 8.06 -1.39 18.32
C THR A 301 6.82 -1.49 17.44
N VAL A 302 5.84 -2.30 17.81
CA VAL A 302 4.49 -2.29 17.22
C VAL A 302 3.57 -1.43 18.10
N PHE A 303 2.99 -0.40 17.52
CA PHE A 303 2.08 0.54 18.16
C PHE A 303 0.68 0.37 17.56
N GLY A 304 -0.25 -0.18 18.34
CA GLY A 304 -1.67 -0.30 17.98
C GLY A 304 -2.50 0.82 18.55
N TRP A 305 -3.43 1.35 17.77
CA TRP A 305 -4.42 2.33 18.23
C TRP A 305 -5.55 1.65 19.01
N ASP A 306 -5.88 2.15 20.22
CA ASP A 306 -6.89 1.55 21.09
C ASP A 306 -8.34 1.97 20.77
N GLY A 307 -8.52 2.87 19.82
CA GLY A 307 -9.82 3.44 19.46
C GLY A 307 -10.35 4.50 20.45
N LYS A 308 -9.66 4.73 21.56
CA LYS A 308 -10.10 5.61 22.65
C LYS A 308 -9.18 6.81 22.90
N GLY A 309 -8.26 7.08 22.00
CA GLY A 309 -7.36 8.24 22.10
C GLY A 309 -5.92 7.91 22.47
N LYS A 310 -5.51 6.63 22.51
CA LYS A 310 -4.14 6.24 22.87
C LYS A 310 -3.57 5.18 21.93
N PHE A 311 -2.28 5.31 21.66
CA PHE A 311 -1.50 4.19 21.13
C PHE A 311 -1.00 3.32 22.27
N LYS A 312 -1.11 2.00 22.11
CA LYS A 312 -0.56 0.98 23.01
C LYS A 312 0.61 0.28 22.34
N THR A 313 1.67 0.03 23.11
CA THR A 313 2.75 -0.84 22.67
C THR A 313 2.26 -2.28 22.70
N LEU A 314 2.18 -2.91 21.54
CA LEU A 314 1.83 -4.33 21.39
C LEU A 314 3.06 -5.21 21.47
N TRP A 315 4.20 -4.70 20.96
CA TRP A 315 5.49 -5.39 21.01
C TRP A 315 6.63 -4.38 21.03
N LYS A 316 7.75 -4.76 21.67
CA LYS A 316 8.97 -3.96 21.72
C LYS A 316 10.19 -4.88 21.75
N ASN A 317 11.23 -4.47 21.03
CA ASN A 317 12.54 -5.12 21.06
C ASN A 317 13.62 -4.03 20.94
N ASP A 318 14.52 -3.99 21.92
CA ASP A 318 15.60 -3.00 21.98
C ASP A 318 16.94 -3.54 21.44
N THR A 319 16.96 -4.80 20.98
CA THR A 319 18.13 -5.47 20.37
C THR A 319 17.91 -5.77 18.88
N PHE A 320 17.00 -5.03 18.25
CA PHE A 320 16.70 -5.20 16.83
C PHE A 320 17.89 -4.75 15.99
N ARG A 321 18.27 -5.53 14.99
CA ARG A 321 19.48 -5.22 14.19
C ARG A 321 19.39 -3.85 13.53
N LYS A 322 20.46 -3.05 13.61
CA LYS A 322 20.52 -1.66 13.09
C LYS A 322 20.58 -1.53 11.56
N THR A 323 20.84 -2.62 10.85
CA THR A 323 21.06 -2.61 9.39
C THR A 323 19.88 -3.07 8.55
N TRP A 324 18.77 -3.45 9.17
CA TRP A 324 17.58 -3.91 8.47
C TRP A 324 16.96 -2.83 7.58
N ASN A 325 16.58 -3.22 6.37
CA ASN A 325 15.52 -2.57 5.61
C ASN A 325 14.24 -3.37 5.89
N ILE A 326 13.15 -2.68 6.18
CA ILE A 326 11.89 -3.26 6.66
C ILE A 326 10.87 -3.22 5.53
N TYR A 327 10.22 -4.36 5.30
CA TYR A 327 9.17 -4.53 4.28
C TYR A 327 7.99 -5.25 4.92
N PRO A 328 6.96 -4.52 5.37
CA PRO A 328 5.74 -5.11 5.92
C PRO A 328 4.93 -5.81 4.83
N ALA A 329 4.40 -6.99 5.13
CA ALA A 329 3.52 -7.74 4.23
C ALA A 329 2.86 -8.90 5.01
N ASP A 330 1.62 -9.25 4.71
CA ASP A 330 0.98 -10.47 5.21
C ASP A 330 1.42 -11.65 4.33
N VAL A 331 2.59 -12.19 4.63
CA VAL A 331 3.23 -13.22 3.79
C VAL A 331 2.63 -14.61 4.06
N ASN A 332 2.14 -14.83 5.27
CA ASN A 332 1.59 -16.13 5.67
C ASN A 332 0.07 -16.26 5.40
N GLY A 333 -0.63 -15.16 5.09
CA GLY A 333 -2.05 -15.12 4.77
C GLY A 333 -2.98 -15.17 5.99
N ASP A 334 -2.47 -14.79 7.18
CA ASP A 334 -3.26 -14.80 8.41
C ASP A 334 -3.95 -13.45 8.71
N THR A 335 -3.96 -12.56 7.73
CA THR A 335 -4.51 -11.19 7.76
C THR A 335 -3.75 -10.20 8.64
N LYS A 336 -2.63 -10.61 9.22
CA LYS A 336 -1.76 -9.74 10.02
C LYS A 336 -0.46 -9.45 9.26
N ILE A 337 0.05 -8.26 9.46
CA ILE A 337 1.29 -7.85 8.79
C ILE A 337 2.50 -8.51 9.45
N ASP A 338 3.22 -9.28 8.65
CA ASP A 338 4.54 -9.82 8.93
C ASP A 338 5.63 -8.81 8.55
N LEU A 339 6.89 -9.11 8.87
CA LEU A 339 8.04 -8.30 8.49
C LEU A 339 9.04 -9.11 7.65
N PHE A 340 9.20 -8.74 6.40
CA PHE A 340 10.35 -9.18 5.64
C PHE A 340 11.51 -8.19 5.88
N LEU A 341 12.61 -8.70 6.42
CA LEU A 341 13.78 -7.94 6.83
C LEU A 341 14.95 -8.25 5.90
N TYR A 342 15.57 -7.21 5.39
CA TYR A 342 16.69 -7.36 4.46
C TYR A 342 17.88 -6.49 4.87
N ASP A 343 19.00 -7.15 5.18
CA ASP A 343 20.30 -6.49 5.38
C ASP A 343 21.08 -6.48 4.07
N LYS A 344 20.98 -5.37 3.35
CA LYS A 344 21.65 -5.21 2.06
C LYS A 344 23.18 -5.25 2.16
N SER A 345 23.76 -4.81 3.27
CA SER A 345 25.21 -4.79 3.47
C SER A 345 25.79 -6.19 3.65
N LYS A 346 25.11 -7.02 4.40
CA LYS A 346 25.53 -8.40 4.70
C LYS A 346 24.98 -9.43 3.72
N GLY A 347 23.87 -9.15 3.05
CA GLY A 347 23.15 -10.12 2.22
C GLY A 347 22.34 -11.11 3.06
N ASN A 348 21.79 -10.64 4.18
CA ASN A 348 20.89 -11.43 5.00
C ASN A 348 19.43 -11.11 4.68
N GLY A 349 18.58 -12.12 4.64
CA GLY A 349 17.14 -12.01 4.58
C GLY A 349 16.48 -12.76 5.72
N THR A 350 15.43 -12.19 6.31
CA THR A 350 14.67 -12.85 7.40
C THR A 350 13.19 -12.53 7.23
N LEU A 351 12.33 -13.53 7.36
CA LEU A 351 10.89 -13.36 7.48
C LEU A 351 10.47 -13.59 8.93
N PHE A 352 9.89 -12.57 9.54
CA PHE A 352 9.28 -12.61 10.85
C PHE A 352 7.76 -12.62 10.71
N GLY A 353 7.13 -13.75 11.07
CA GLY A 353 5.67 -13.86 11.18
C GLY A 353 5.19 -13.32 12.51
N TRP A 354 4.19 -12.46 12.47
CA TRP A 354 3.59 -11.83 13.65
C TRP A 354 2.39 -12.64 14.15
N ASP A 355 2.34 -12.92 15.47
CA ASP A 355 1.23 -13.67 16.08
C ASP A 355 -0.05 -12.86 16.33
N GLY A 356 -0.02 -11.56 16.04
CA GLY A 356 -1.12 -10.63 16.27
C GLY A 356 -1.28 -10.16 17.72
N LYS A 357 -0.43 -10.61 18.62
CA LYS A 357 -0.54 -10.31 20.07
C LYS A 357 0.73 -9.67 20.63
N SER A 358 1.83 -10.41 20.65
CA SER A 358 3.01 -9.98 21.38
C SER A 358 4.35 -10.46 20.82
N ASN A 359 4.37 -11.35 19.83
CA ASN A 359 5.61 -11.98 19.38
C ASN A 359 5.77 -12.04 17.86
N PHE A 360 7.01 -11.85 17.42
CA PHE A 360 7.47 -12.23 16.10
C PHE A 360 8.20 -13.57 16.17
N LYS A 361 7.80 -14.52 15.31
CA LYS A 361 8.46 -15.80 15.11
C LYS A 361 9.23 -15.77 13.79
N THR A 362 10.48 -16.24 13.82
CA THR A 362 11.24 -16.42 12.57
C THR A 362 10.63 -17.56 11.76
N LEU A 363 10.08 -17.23 10.59
CA LEU A 363 9.55 -18.20 9.64
C LEU A 363 10.60 -18.65 8.65
N TRP A 364 11.53 -17.75 8.29
CA TRP A 364 12.61 -18.02 7.37
C TRP A 364 13.79 -17.08 7.57
N LYS A 365 15.00 -17.56 7.29
CA LYS A 365 16.22 -16.75 7.25
C LYS A 365 17.22 -17.28 6.23
N THR A 366 18.06 -16.42 5.71
CA THR A 366 19.21 -16.74 4.88
C THR A 366 20.33 -15.74 5.08
N ASP A 367 21.56 -16.20 4.91
CA ASP A 367 22.77 -15.37 4.94
C ASP A 367 23.37 -15.17 3.54
N THR A 368 22.71 -15.72 2.50
CA THR A 368 23.17 -15.70 1.10
C THR A 368 22.24 -14.88 0.19
N PHE A 369 21.47 -13.98 0.77
CA PHE A 369 20.56 -13.11 0.01
C PHE A 369 21.36 -12.10 -0.83
N ARG A 370 21.01 -11.95 -2.10
CA ARG A 370 21.77 -11.07 -3.00
C ARG A 370 21.73 -9.61 -2.53
N LYS A 371 22.89 -8.97 -2.39
CA LYS A 371 23.05 -7.60 -1.87
C LYS A 371 22.50 -6.48 -2.77
N THR A 372 22.16 -6.77 -4.01
CA THR A 372 21.70 -5.79 -5.01
C THR A 372 20.19 -5.71 -5.20
N TRP A 373 19.42 -6.52 -4.46
CA TRP A 373 17.96 -6.49 -4.56
C TRP A 373 17.34 -5.18 -4.10
N ASN A 374 16.35 -4.71 -4.85
CA ASN A 374 15.33 -3.81 -4.37
C ASN A 374 14.08 -4.67 -4.14
N VAL A 375 13.50 -4.56 -2.97
CA VAL A 375 12.34 -5.36 -2.54
C VAL A 375 11.08 -4.52 -2.64
N PHE A 376 10.01 -5.11 -3.14
CA PHE A 376 8.69 -4.49 -3.26
C PHE A 376 7.67 -5.45 -2.65
N THR A 377 6.99 -5.01 -1.61
CA THR A 377 5.92 -5.74 -0.92
C THR A 377 4.62 -4.94 -0.88
N MET A 378 4.73 -3.63 -1.04
CA MET A 378 3.60 -2.69 -1.00
C MET A 378 3.76 -1.63 -2.07
N VAL A 379 2.64 -1.11 -2.55
CA VAL A 379 2.60 0.13 -3.33
C VAL A 379 2.51 1.29 -2.36
N LYS A 380 3.52 2.16 -2.36
CA LYS A 380 3.48 3.45 -1.66
C LYS A 380 2.69 4.45 -2.47
#